data_3633004064c5a0afc2f41522d97c6f20
#
_entry.id   3633004064c5a0afc2f41522d97c6f20
#
_cell.length_a   1.000
_cell.length_b   1.000
_cell.length_c   1.000
_cell.angle_alpha   90.00
_cell.angle_beta   90.00
_cell.angle_gamma   90.00
#
_symmetry.space_group_name_H-M   'P 1'
#
loop_
_entity.id
_entity.type
_entity.pdbx_description
1 polymer ?
#
loop_
_entity_poly.entity_id
_entity_poly.type
_entity_poly.pdbx_seq_one_letter_code
_entity_poly.pdbx_strand_id
1 'polypeptide(L)'
;MSNTQEASTLISRRQAIRGISLRGIASLGCVGAFSGIWSPERFSYAKSEEDSGYRISIPSMGSLIEIRWIGGRSGNEQAVAEVAQSCADAWVDVLSDYQQDSECMQFCRDASTGSWVSVSESLWRMLLECDRWHRLSEGAFDAALGALTRMRRSRKEFPESAWQEARARCGWEHVELDRNERRVRLQRPGVILDFGAIGKGFIVDRIGEQLRAIGIDPFLINASGNMLIGEGIPSKDPTDSRVGWPVSVGDLTDPQRELKRLRLSRCGIATSGDQFQRYRDHASPSSGTSESNDRRTSHIVDPLQRRGLEQSSMATVITASASDADALATACAVHLNRGTLPSWLARVESELPRAEYVFQSRSDGAIAYTSIPCDW
;
A
#
# COMPACT_ATOMS: atom_id res chain seq x y z
N MET A 1 24.55 -1.55 -27.33
CA MET A 1 23.84 -0.58 -28.15
C MET A 1 22.47 -1.13 -28.56
N SER A 2 21.55 -1.39 -27.61
CA SER A 2 20.20 -1.92 -27.93
C SER A 2 19.10 -1.59 -26.89
N ASN A 3 19.34 -0.67 -25.94
CA ASN A 3 18.37 -0.36 -24.87
C ASN A 3 17.69 1.02 -24.97
N THR A 4 17.91 1.76 -26.04
CA THR A 4 17.31 3.10 -26.22
C THR A 4 16.14 3.12 -27.22
N GLN A 5 15.83 2.01 -27.88
CA GLN A 5 14.76 1.95 -28.89
C GLN A 5 13.39 1.51 -28.34
N GLU A 6 13.33 0.76 -27.26
CA GLU A 6 12.04 0.33 -26.68
C GLU A 6 11.32 1.43 -25.89
N ALA A 7 12.06 2.34 -25.25
CA ALA A 7 11.46 3.48 -24.55
C ALA A 7 10.77 4.48 -25.50
N SER A 8 11.23 4.60 -26.74
CA SER A 8 10.65 5.52 -27.73
C SER A 8 9.34 5.01 -28.33
N THR A 9 9.09 3.71 -28.32
CA THR A 9 7.91 3.10 -28.93
C THR A 9 6.66 3.23 -28.06
N LEU A 10 6.82 3.36 -26.73
CA LEU A 10 5.71 3.59 -25.79
C LEU A 10 5.20 5.05 -25.82
N ILE A 11 6.07 6.00 -26.15
CA ILE A 11 5.71 7.43 -26.25
C ILE A 11 4.92 7.73 -27.52
N SER A 12 5.15 7.00 -28.62
CA SER A 12 4.55 7.29 -29.93
C SER A 12 3.07 6.85 -30.05
N ARG A 13 2.60 5.89 -29.23
CA ARG A 13 1.20 5.43 -29.27
C ARG A 13 0.20 6.34 -28.51
N ARG A 14 0.69 7.22 -27.66
CA ARG A 14 -0.17 8.16 -26.88
C ARG A 14 -0.49 9.49 -27.57
N GLN A 15 0.14 9.81 -28.69
CA GLN A 15 -0.16 11.04 -29.43
C GLN A 15 -1.41 10.96 -30.32
N ALA A 16 -2.00 9.79 -30.51
CA ALA A 16 -3.16 9.59 -31.39
C ALA A 16 -4.54 9.70 -30.72
N ILE A 17 -4.61 9.95 -29.38
CA ILE A 17 -5.90 10.07 -28.66
C ILE A 17 -6.00 11.41 -27.92
N ARG A 18 -5.69 12.52 -28.61
CA ARG A 18 -6.04 13.87 -28.14
C ARG A 18 -7.20 14.40 -28.96
N GLY A 19 -8.40 13.97 -28.63
CA GLY A 19 -9.60 14.44 -29.31
C GLY A 19 -10.91 13.94 -28.72
N ILE A 20 -11.04 13.76 -27.39
CA ILE A 20 -12.34 13.54 -26.76
C ILE A 20 -12.49 14.49 -25.57
N SER A 21 -13.49 15.32 -25.73
CA SER A 21 -14.00 16.39 -24.88
C SER A 21 -14.17 15.98 -23.41
N LEU A 22 -13.69 16.86 -22.52
CA LEU A 22 -14.04 16.97 -21.09
C LEU A 22 -15.51 17.33 -20.91
N ARG A 23 -16.43 16.40 -21.10
CA ARG A 23 -17.82 16.50 -20.63
C ARG A 23 -18.37 15.12 -20.33
N GLY A 24 -18.38 14.74 -19.05
CA GLY A 24 -19.12 13.55 -18.62
C GLY A 24 -18.46 12.73 -17.52
N ILE A 25 -18.01 13.33 -16.42
CA ILE A 25 -17.79 12.63 -15.15
C ILE A 25 -18.55 13.40 -14.06
N ALA A 26 -19.86 13.29 -14.14
CA ALA A 26 -20.74 13.52 -12.99
C ALA A 26 -21.58 12.25 -12.85
N SER A 27 -21.48 11.62 -11.71
CA SER A 27 -22.16 10.41 -11.25
C SER A 27 -21.34 9.12 -11.30
N LEU A 28 -20.61 8.87 -10.20
CA LEU A 28 -20.74 7.61 -9.47
C LEU A 28 -20.12 7.83 -8.09
N GLY A 29 -20.97 8.03 -7.12
CA GLY A 29 -20.63 8.24 -5.73
C GLY A 29 -20.04 6.97 -5.12
N CYS A 30 -18.81 7.07 -4.66
CA CYS A 30 -18.21 6.31 -3.58
C CYS A 30 -17.07 7.15 -2.97
N VAL A 31 -17.33 8.43 -2.69
CA VAL A 31 -16.55 9.23 -1.75
C VAL A 31 -17.41 9.37 -0.50
N GLY A 32 -17.47 8.30 0.27
CA GLY A 32 -18.12 8.27 1.57
C GLY A 32 -17.10 8.36 2.69
N ALA A 33 -17.17 9.48 3.43
CA ALA A 33 -16.60 9.71 4.75
C ALA A 33 -15.17 10.26 4.84
N PHE A 34 -14.83 11.31 4.07
CA PHE A 34 -13.86 12.32 4.49
C PHE A 34 -14.43 13.74 4.29
N SER A 35 -15.69 13.95 4.63
CA SER A 35 -16.39 15.23 4.46
C SER A 35 -16.19 16.22 5.62
N GLY A 36 -15.03 16.21 6.26
CA GLY A 36 -14.77 17.15 7.36
C GLY A 36 -13.55 18.06 7.21
N ILE A 37 -12.56 17.72 6.39
CA ILE A 37 -11.27 18.45 6.39
C ILE A 37 -10.65 18.64 4.99
N TRP A 38 -11.24 18.11 3.90
CA TRP A 38 -10.62 18.10 2.59
C TRP A 38 -11.43 18.80 1.52
N SER A 39 -11.11 20.08 1.23
CA SER A 39 -11.49 20.77 -0.01
C SER A 39 -10.38 20.66 -1.04
N PRO A 40 -10.66 20.21 -2.27
CA PRO A 40 -9.66 20.08 -3.34
C PRO A 40 -9.00 21.40 -3.76
N GLU A 41 -9.57 22.54 -3.38
CA GLU A 41 -9.18 23.88 -3.80
C GLU A 41 -8.01 24.50 -2.99
N ARG A 42 -7.41 23.77 -2.04
CA ARG A 42 -6.30 24.30 -1.20
C ARG A 42 -4.92 23.78 -1.53
N PHE A 43 -4.71 23.10 -2.63
CA PHE A 43 -3.37 22.68 -3.03
C PHE A 43 -2.72 23.70 -3.95
N SER A 44 -2.30 24.80 -3.34
CA SER A 44 -1.32 25.68 -3.94
C SER A 44 0.07 25.12 -3.69
N TYR A 45 0.93 25.20 -4.68
CA TYR A 45 2.37 25.00 -4.57
C TYR A 45 2.89 25.91 -3.45
N ALA A 46 3.12 25.36 -2.26
CA ALA A 46 3.67 26.14 -1.16
C ALA A 46 5.16 25.86 -1.05
N LYS A 47 5.96 26.87 -1.34
CA LYS A 47 7.31 26.95 -0.85
C LYS A 47 7.18 26.94 0.68
N SER A 48 7.60 25.86 1.35
CA SER A 48 7.57 25.85 2.80
C SER A 48 8.66 26.80 3.26
N GLU A 49 8.29 27.90 3.89
CA GLU A 49 9.26 28.85 4.47
C GLU A 49 10.10 28.20 5.58
N GLU A 50 9.64 27.08 6.13
CA GLU A 50 10.36 26.32 7.14
C GLU A 50 11.45 25.42 6.57
N ASP A 51 11.31 24.92 5.35
CA ASP A 51 12.32 24.13 4.65
C ASP A 51 12.63 24.82 3.33
N SER A 52 13.87 25.10 3.02
CA SER A 52 14.32 25.61 1.72
C SER A 52 14.10 24.60 0.58
N GLY A 53 13.02 23.82 0.65
CA GLY A 53 12.64 22.71 -0.23
C GLY A 53 11.36 22.95 -1.00
N TYR A 54 11.05 22.01 -1.85
CA TYR A 54 9.86 21.96 -2.70
C TYR A 54 8.88 20.91 -2.18
N ARG A 55 7.60 21.12 -2.46
CA ARG A 55 6.52 20.18 -2.14
C ARG A 55 5.47 20.17 -3.24
N ILE A 56 5.07 18.97 -3.64
CA ILE A 56 3.93 18.76 -4.53
C ILE A 56 3.02 17.65 -3.96
N SER A 57 1.78 17.61 -4.44
CA SER A 57 0.85 16.52 -4.17
C SER A 57 0.18 16.11 -5.47
N ILE A 58 0.18 14.81 -5.76
CA ILE A 58 -0.45 14.23 -6.93
C ILE A 58 -1.56 13.25 -6.52
N PRO A 59 -2.72 13.23 -7.20
CA PRO A 59 -3.77 12.29 -6.91
C PRO A 59 -3.44 10.91 -7.48
N SER A 60 -3.46 9.86 -6.65
CA SER A 60 -3.32 8.48 -7.09
C SER A 60 -3.86 7.51 -6.05
N MET A 61 -4.24 6.29 -6.46
CA MET A 61 -4.66 5.20 -5.58
C MET A 61 -5.77 5.57 -4.59
N GLY A 62 -6.70 6.46 -5.01
CA GLY A 62 -7.80 6.95 -4.15
C GLY A 62 -7.38 7.89 -3.02
N SER A 63 -6.16 8.45 -3.08
CA SER A 63 -5.60 9.34 -2.08
C SER A 63 -4.65 10.36 -2.73
N LEU A 64 -3.79 11.02 -1.94
CA LEU A 64 -2.72 11.87 -2.45
C LEU A 64 -1.37 11.23 -2.16
N ILE A 65 -0.45 11.38 -3.12
CA ILE A 65 0.97 11.14 -2.92
C ILE A 65 1.62 12.51 -2.75
N GLU A 66 2.17 12.75 -1.58
CA GLU A 66 2.95 13.94 -1.28
C GLU A 66 4.42 13.66 -1.56
N ILE A 67 5.08 14.57 -2.26
CA ILE A 67 6.50 14.51 -2.57
C ILE A 67 7.16 15.80 -2.08
N ARG A 68 8.17 15.66 -1.23
CA ARG A 68 9.04 16.75 -0.77
C ARG A 68 10.47 16.48 -1.21
N TRP A 69 11.18 17.51 -1.61
CA TRP A 69 12.61 17.38 -1.94
C TRP A 69 13.37 18.67 -1.68
N ILE A 70 14.67 18.55 -1.52
CA ILE A 70 15.59 19.68 -1.31
C ILE A 70 16.61 19.70 -2.45
N GLY A 71 16.96 20.91 -2.88
CA GLY A 71 17.86 21.08 -4.02
C GLY A 71 17.14 21.05 -5.36
N GLY A 72 17.90 21.06 -6.45
CA GLY A 72 17.37 21.21 -7.80
C GLY A 72 17.28 22.68 -8.25
N ARG A 73 16.95 22.89 -9.53
CA ARG A 73 16.71 24.23 -10.08
C ARG A 73 15.27 24.63 -9.85
N SER A 74 15.02 25.91 -9.58
CA SER A 74 13.67 26.47 -9.60
C SER A 74 12.99 26.16 -10.94
N GLY A 75 11.74 25.65 -10.90
CA GLY A 75 10.97 25.24 -12.08
C GLY A 75 10.94 23.73 -12.35
N ASN A 76 11.55 22.91 -11.49
CA ASN A 76 11.49 21.44 -11.61
C ASN A 76 10.17 20.83 -11.09
N GLU A 77 9.31 21.61 -10.41
CA GLU A 77 8.10 21.12 -9.75
C GLU A 77 7.15 20.43 -10.74
N GLN A 78 6.97 21.04 -11.92
CA GLN A 78 6.12 20.45 -12.95
C GLN A 78 6.72 19.14 -13.48
N ALA A 79 8.03 19.09 -13.74
CA ALA A 79 8.70 17.88 -14.21
C ALA A 79 8.63 16.75 -13.18
N VAL A 80 8.81 17.06 -11.89
CA VAL A 80 8.66 16.10 -10.80
C VAL A 80 7.22 15.58 -10.73
N ALA A 81 6.21 16.46 -10.85
CA ALA A 81 4.81 16.09 -10.84
C ALA A 81 4.44 15.20 -12.03
N GLU A 82 4.89 15.54 -13.24
CA GLU A 82 4.64 14.77 -14.45
C GLU A 82 5.27 13.38 -14.40
N VAL A 83 6.50 13.27 -13.95
CA VAL A 83 7.22 11.99 -13.80
C VAL A 83 6.54 11.12 -12.75
N ALA A 84 6.23 11.68 -11.59
CA ALA A 84 5.59 10.94 -10.51
C ALA A 84 4.16 10.49 -10.88
N GLN A 85 3.36 11.37 -11.49
CA GLN A 85 2.00 11.04 -11.93
C GLN A 85 2.01 9.97 -13.02
N SER A 86 2.87 10.13 -14.03
CA SER A 86 2.97 9.15 -15.13
C SER A 86 3.41 7.77 -14.62
N CYS A 87 4.35 7.74 -13.66
CA CYS A 87 4.78 6.51 -13.03
C CYS A 87 3.63 5.86 -12.23
N ALA A 88 2.95 6.64 -11.40
CA ALA A 88 1.84 6.14 -10.60
C ALA A 88 0.71 5.60 -11.47
N ASP A 89 0.30 6.34 -12.51
CA ASP A 89 -0.76 5.93 -13.42
C ASP A 89 -0.42 4.62 -14.15
N ALA A 90 0.82 4.49 -14.64
CA ALA A 90 1.26 3.28 -15.32
C ALA A 90 1.18 2.03 -14.42
N TRP A 91 1.48 2.17 -13.13
CA TRP A 91 1.37 1.06 -12.18
C TRP A 91 -0.06 0.83 -11.71
N VAL A 92 -0.89 1.85 -11.58
CA VAL A 92 -2.33 1.71 -11.31
C VAL A 92 -3.03 0.96 -12.44
N ASP A 93 -2.69 1.22 -13.71
CA ASP A 93 -3.20 0.49 -14.87
C ASP A 93 -2.83 -1.01 -14.83
N VAL A 94 -1.74 -1.38 -14.16
CA VAL A 94 -1.33 -2.78 -13.97
C VAL A 94 -1.98 -3.42 -12.75
N LEU A 95 -1.95 -2.73 -11.60
CA LEU A 95 -2.18 -3.36 -10.29
C LEU A 95 -3.57 -3.13 -9.70
N SER A 96 -4.35 -2.19 -10.21
CA SER A 96 -5.62 -1.80 -9.59
C SER A 96 -6.65 -2.93 -9.62
N ASP A 97 -7.21 -3.26 -8.46
CA ASP A 97 -8.39 -4.12 -8.35
C ASP A 97 -9.72 -3.34 -8.40
N TYR A 98 -9.64 -2.00 -8.45
CA TYR A 98 -10.80 -1.10 -8.63
C TYR A 98 -11.13 -0.86 -10.10
N GLN A 99 -10.11 -0.76 -10.96
CA GLN A 99 -10.27 -0.55 -12.41
C GLN A 99 -10.48 -1.88 -13.11
N GLN A 100 -11.64 -2.03 -13.80
CA GLN A 100 -11.99 -3.29 -14.46
C GLN A 100 -11.13 -3.60 -15.70
N ASP A 101 -10.48 -2.60 -16.23
CA ASP A 101 -9.58 -2.64 -17.40
C ASP A 101 -8.10 -2.68 -17.01
N SER A 102 -7.76 -2.72 -15.72
CA SER A 102 -6.40 -2.98 -15.27
C SER A 102 -5.91 -4.36 -15.72
N GLU A 103 -4.60 -4.53 -15.90
CA GLU A 103 -4.04 -5.83 -16.25
C GLU A 103 -4.38 -6.91 -15.21
N CYS A 104 -4.27 -6.57 -13.93
CA CYS A 104 -4.65 -7.47 -12.82
C CYS A 104 -6.09 -7.98 -12.96
N MET A 105 -7.04 -7.12 -13.24
CA MET A 105 -8.44 -7.50 -13.37
C MET A 105 -8.74 -8.26 -14.66
N GLN A 106 -8.04 -7.94 -15.75
CA GLN A 106 -8.10 -8.73 -16.98
C GLN A 106 -7.54 -10.13 -16.73
N PHE A 107 -6.36 -10.24 -16.12
CA PHE A 107 -5.76 -11.51 -15.73
C PHE A 107 -6.71 -12.34 -14.85
N CYS A 108 -7.30 -11.78 -13.81
CA CYS A 108 -8.23 -12.50 -12.93
C CYS A 108 -9.45 -13.06 -13.69
N ARG A 109 -9.92 -12.39 -14.73
CA ARG A 109 -11.00 -12.88 -15.60
C ARG A 109 -10.54 -14.01 -16.53
N ASP A 110 -9.41 -13.83 -17.18
CA ASP A 110 -8.88 -14.76 -18.17
C ASP A 110 -8.38 -16.06 -17.53
N ALA A 111 -7.65 -15.94 -16.42
CA ALA A 111 -7.13 -17.07 -15.64
C ALA A 111 -8.22 -17.83 -14.85
N SER A 112 -9.44 -17.26 -14.73
CA SER A 112 -10.56 -17.91 -14.03
C SER A 112 -10.97 -19.28 -14.63
N THR A 113 -10.50 -19.59 -15.83
CA THR A 113 -10.72 -20.87 -16.52
C THR A 113 -9.75 -21.98 -16.05
N GLY A 114 -8.79 -21.70 -15.19
CA GLY A 114 -7.73 -22.63 -14.78
C GLY A 114 -6.63 -22.82 -15.83
N SER A 115 -6.61 -21.99 -16.87
CA SER A 115 -5.57 -21.98 -17.91
C SER A 115 -4.34 -21.20 -17.47
N TRP A 116 -3.17 -21.55 -18.02
CA TRP A 116 -1.97 -20.74 -17.92
C TRP A 116 -2.08 -19.49 -18.78
N VAL A 117 -1.90 -18.33 -18.16
CA VAL A 117 -1.98 -17.02 -18.79
C VAL A 117 -0.60 -16.33 -18.66
N SER A 118 -0.09 -15.81 -19.78
CA SER A 118 1.09 -14.96 -19.77
C SER A 118 0.72 -13.56 -19.29
N VAL A 119 1.55 -12.98 -18.42
CA VAL A 119 1.36 -11.64 -17.86
C VAL A 119 2.54 -10.74 -18.24
N SER A 120 2.35 -9.43 -18.14
CA SER A 120 3.45 -8.47 -18.37
C SER A 120 4.56 -8.66 -17.35
N GLU A 121 5.75 -8.16 -17.69
CA GLU A 121 6.88 -8.09 -16.75
C GLU A 121 6.51 -7.34 -15.46
N SER A 122 5.68 -6.31 -15.57
CA SER A 122 5.25 -5.48 -14.44
C SER A 122 4.37 -6.27 -13.46
N LEU A 123 3.34 -6.94 -13.97
CA LEU A 123 2.48 -7.77 -13.12
C LEU A 123 3.25 -8.98 -12.58
N TRP A 124 4.12 -9.57 -13.38
CA TRP A 124 4.97 -10.67 -12.96
C TRP A 124 5.86 -10.32 -11.77
N ARG A 125 6.52 -9.15 -11.78
CA ARG A 125 7.33 -8.66 -10.65
C ARG A 125 6.49 -8.53 -9.38
N MET A 126 5.30 -7.95 -9.47
CA MET A 126 4.40 -7.85 -8.32
C MET A 126 4.01 -9.23 -7.79
N LEU A 127 3.71 -10.19 -8.65
CA LEU A 127 3.35 -11.55 -8.24
C LEU A 127 4.51 -12.27 -7.55
N LEU A 128 5.74 -12.05 -8.00
CA LEU A 128 6.93 -12.61 -7.33
C LEU A 128 7.12 -12.03 -5.93
N GLU A 129 6.90 -10.74 -5.74
CA GLU A 129 6.94 -10.12 -4.41
C GLU A 129 5.81 -10.64 -3.51
N CYS A 130 4.60 -10.82 -4.05
CA CYS A 130 3.50 -11.41 -3.29
C CYS A 130 3.82 -12.86 -2.86
N ASP A 131 4.37 -13.68 -3.75
CA ASP A 131 4.79 -15.04 -3.43
C ASP A 131 5.90 -15.08 -2.37
N ARG A 132 6.87 -14.18 -2.48
CA ARG A 132 7.93 -14.02 -1.48
C ARG A 132 7.36 -13.69 -0.11
N TRP A 133 6.50 -12.65 -0.02
CA TRP A 133 5.93 -12.22 1.24
C TRP A 133 4.94 -13.22 1.82
N HIS A 134 4.15 -13.91 0.99
CA HIS A 134 3.30 -15.00 1.46
C HIS A 134 4.11 -16.10 2.15
N ARG A 135 5.21 -16.54 1.53
CA ARG A 135 6.10 -17.58 2.12
C ARG A 135 6.83 -17.10 3.36
N LEU A 136 7.38 -15.88 3.35
CA LEU A 136 8.12 -15.32 4.49
C LEU A 136 7.24 -15.14 5.72
N SER A 137 6.02 -14.68 5.53
CA SER A 137 5.07 -14.39 6.60
C SER A 137 4.20 -15.59 7.00
N GLU A 138 4.47 -16.78 6.46
CA GLU A 138 3.68 -18.00 6.71
C GLU A 138 2.19 -17.79 6.43
N GLY A 139 1.88 -17.04 5.36
CA GLY A 139 0.53 -16.74 4.92
C GLY A 139 -0.15 -15.60 5.68
N ALA A 140 0.54 -14.88 6.57
CA ALA A 140 -0.03 -13.68 7.18
C ALA A 140 -0.17 -12.51 6.20
N PHE A 141 0.66 -12.48 5.15
CA PHE A 141 0.46 -11.69 3.94
C PHE A 141 -0.14 -12.58 2.85
N ASP A 142 -1.22 -12.13 2.22
CA ASP A 142 -1.87 -12.83 1.12
C ASP A 142 -2.52 -11.82 0.16
N ALA A 143 -2.12 -11.88 -1.10
CA ALA A 143 -2.68 -11.00 -2.13
C ALA A 143 -3.88 -11.61 -2.87
N ALA A 144 -4.30 -12.84 -2.56
CA ALA A 144 -5.45 -13.49 -3.19
C ALA A 144 -6.74 -13.37 -2.33
N LEU A 145 -6.95 -12.23 -1.71
CA LEU A 145 -8.11 -11.94 -0.85
C LEU A 145 -9.17 -11.08 -1.53
N GLY A 146 -8.98 -10.71 -2.81
CA GLY A 146 -9.78 -9.72 -3.50
C GLY A 146 -11.28 -10.06 -3.58
N ALA A 147 -11.65 -11.34 -3.64
CA ALA A 147 -13.06 -11.74 -3.62
C ALA A 147 -13.77 -11.25 -2.33
N LEU A 148 -13.11 -11.38 -1.18
CA LEU A 148 -13.64 -10.97 0.11
C LEU A 148 -13.50 -9.46 0.36
N THR A 149 -12.33 -8.88 0.07
CA THR A 149 -12.08 -7.45 0.32
C THR A 149 -13.00 -6.56 -0.52
N ARG A 150 -13.31 -6.93 -1.75
CA ARG A 150 -14.26 -6.22 -2.62
C ARG A 150 -15.68 -6.26 -2.08
N MET A 151 -16.16 -7.41 -1.58
CA MET A 151 -17.47 -7.49 -0.94
C MET A 151 -17.53 -6.56 0.29
N ARG A 152 -16.51 -6.59 1.15
CA ARG A 152 -16.42 -5.73 2.33
C ARG A 152 -16.44 -4.24 1.97
N ARG A 153 -15.69 -3.84 0.95
CA ARG A 153 -15.64 -2.45 0.46
C ARG A 153 -16.96 -1.97 -0.15
N SER A 154 -17.75 -2.88 -0.73
CA SER A 154 -19.01 -2.51 -1.40
C SER A 154 -20.07 -1.98 -0.44
N ARG A 155 -19.94 -2.27 0.86
CA ARG A 155 -20.91 -1.92 1.93
C ARG A 155 -22.33 -2.39 1.65
N LYS A 156 -22.53 -3.32 0.72
CA LYS A 156 -23.81 -3.95 0.42
C LYS A 156 -24.05 -5.11 1.37
N GLU A 157 -25.31 -5.40 1.62
CA GLU A 157 -25.70 -6.64 2.31
C GLU A 157 -25.69 -7.79 1.31
N PHE A 158 -25.13 -8.91 1.74
CA PHE A 158 -25.07 -10.15 0.97
C PHE A 158 -25.54 -11.30 1.84
N PRO A 159 -26.18 -12.33 1.29
CA PRO A 159 -26.52 -13.53 2.02
C PRO A 159 -25.24 -14.27 2.48
N GLU A 160 -25.33 -15.03 3.58
CA GLU A 160 -24.18 -15.76 4.13
C GLU A 160 -23.54 -16.71 3.11
N SER A 161 -24.34 -17.32 2.22
CA SER A 161 -23.84 -18.16 1.14
C SER A 161 -22.85 -17.41 0.22
N ALA A 162 -23.10 -16.12 -0.08
CA ALA A 162 -22.18 -15.32 -0.88
C ALA A 162 -20.88 -15.01 -0.13
N TRP A 163 -20.94 -14.80 1.19
CA TRP A 163 -19.75 -14.66 2.03
C TRP A 163 -18.92 -15.93 2.09
N GLN A 164 -19.58 -17.09 2.24
CA GLN A 164 -18.90 -18.39 2.23
C GLN A 164 -18.22 -18.64 0.88
N GLU A 165 -18.89 -18.32 -0.21
CA GLU A 165 -18.31 -18.44 -1.55
C GLU A 165 -17.11 -17.50 -1.76
N ALA A 166 -17.20 -16.24 -1.32
CA ALA A 166 -16.08 -15.30 -1.39
C ALA A 166 -14.89 -15.80 -0.55
N ARG A 167 -15.12 -16.30 0.67
CA ARG A 167 -14.05 -16.90 1.49
C ARG A 167 -13.41 -18.09 0.82
N ALA A 168 -14.20 -18.95 0.17
CA ALA A 168 -13.70 -20.12 -0.53
C ALA A 168 -12.83 -19.77 -1.77
N ARG A 169 -12.95 -18.56 -2.32
CA ARG A 169 -12.15 -18.04 -3.45
C ARG A 169 -10.89 -17.31 -3.00
N CYS A 170 -10.66 -17.15 -1.70
CA CYS A 170 -9.49 -16.49 -1.14
C CYS A 170 -8.38 -17.48 -0.84
N GLY A 171 -7.14 -17.03 -0.96
CA GLY A 171 -5.94 -17.75 -0.54
C GLY A 171 -4.94 -17.90 -1.68
N TRP A 172 -3.67 -17.59 -1.36
CA TRP A 172 -2.55 -17.69 -2.30
C TRP A 172 -2.32 -19.11 -2.80
N GLU A 173 -2.79 -20.14 -2.07
CA GLU A 173 -2.81 -21.55 -2.51
C GLU A 173 -3.51 -21.78 -3.85
N HIS A 174 -4.35 -20.82 -4.27
CA HIS A 174 -5.03 -20.87 -5.56
C HIS A 174 -4.23 -20.23 -6.71
N VAL A 175 -3.05 -19.69 -6.44
CA VAL A 175 -2.20 -19.00 -7.43
C VAL A 175 -0.97 -19.85 -7.72
N GLU A 176 -0.81 -20.27 -8.95
CA GLU A 176 0.38 -20.99 -9.40
C GLU A 176 1.22 -20.12 -10.32
N LEU A 177 2.54 -20.13 -10.11
CA LEU A 177 3.52 -19.37 -10.88
C LEU A 177 4.44 -20.33 -11.64
N ASP A 178 4.40 -20.28 -12.98
CA ASP A 178 5.42 -20.92 -13.82
C ASP A 178 6.58 -19.92 -14.06
N ARG A 179 7.65 -20.10 -13.28
CA ARG A 179 8.80 -19.18 -13.31
C ARG A 179 9.63 -19.27 -14.59
N ASN A 180 9.53 -20.37 -15.32
CA ASN A 180 10.28 -20.56 -16.57
C ASN A 180 9.64 -19.81 -17.73
N GLU A 181 8.30 -19.88 -17.83
CA GLU A 181 7.55 -19.34 -18.95
C GLU A 181 6.84 -18.02 -18.60
N ARG A 182 7.02 -17.50 -17.37
CA ARG A 182 6.31 -16.32 -16.84
C ARG A 182 4.80 -16.39 -17.04
N ARG A 183 4.22 -17.53 -16.68
CA ARG A 183 2.79 -17.76 -16.76
C ARG A 183 2.20 -17.95 -15.37
N VAL A 184 0.96 -17.57 -15.23
CA VAL A 184 0.21 -17.67 -13.98
C VAL A 184 -1.09 -18.42 -14.25
N ARG A 185 -1.49 -19.23 -13.29
CA ARG A 185 -2.77 -19.94 -13.31
C ARG A 185 -3.49 -19.75 -11.99
N LEU A 186 -4.80 -19.49 -12.07
CA LEU A 186 -5.69 -19.56 -10.92
C LEU A 186 -6.36 -20.93 -10.89
N GLN A 187 -6.14 -21.68 -9.82
CA GLN A 187 -6.70 -23.03 -9.65
C GLN A 187 -8.21 -23.03 -9.42
N ARG A 188 -8.78 -21.87 -9.07
CA ARG A 188 -10.19 -21.75 -8.74
C ARG A 188 -10.83 -20.56 -9.47
N PRO A 189 -12.00 -20.75 -10.10
CA PRO A 189 -12.73 -19.64 -10.72
C PRO A 189 -13.12 -18.57 -9.69
N GLY A 190 -12.98 -17.29 -10.07
CA GLY A 190 -13.37 -16.15 -9.24
C GLY A 190 -12.39 -15.78 -8.13
N VAL A 191 -11.19 -16.33 -8.12
CA VAL A 191 -10.06 -15.77 -7.37
C VAL A 191 -9.78 -14.37 -7.91
N ILE A 192 -9.61 -13.40 -7.02
CA ILE A 192 -9.29 -12.01 -7.36
C ILE A 192 -8.07 -11.61 -6.55
N LEU A 193 -7.09 -11.03 -7.22
CA LEU A 193 -5.92 -10.47 -6.58
C LEU A 193 -6.23 -9.07 -6.06
N ASP A 194 -5.67 -8.74 -4.90
CA ASP A 194 -5.75 -7.44 -4.24
C ASP A 194 -4.36 -7.10 -3.70
N PHE A 195 -3.73 -6.10 -4.31
CA PHE A 195 -2.39 -5.65 -3.92
C PHE A 195 -2.42 -4.53 -2.88
N GLY A 196 -3.53 -4.29 -2.20
CA GLY A 196 -3.69 -3.20 -1.23
C GLY A 196 -2.70 -3.24 -0.05
N ALA A 197 -2.12 -4.42 0.23
CA ALA A 197 -1.18 -4.64 1.32
C ALA A 197 0.31 -4.46 0.92
N ILE A 198 0.61 -4.13 -0.34
CA ILE A 198 1.98 -3.95 -0.85
C ILE A 198 2.05 -2.90 -1.95
N GLY A 199 0.95 -2.68 -2.67
CA GLY A 199 0.95 -1.90 -3.91
C GLY A 199 1.29 -0.44 -3.72
N LYS A 200 0.91 0.18 -2.59
CA LYS A 200 1.26 1.58 -2.33
C LYS A 200 2.77 1.75 -2.12
N GLY A 201 3.36 0.90 -1.28
CA GLY A 201 4.81 0.87 -1.07
C GLY A 201 5.56 0.63 -2.36
N PHE A 202 5.09 -0.33 -3.17
CA PHE A 202 5.70 -0.67 -4.46
C PHE A 202 5.68 0.51 -5.45
N ILE A 203 4.55 1.21 -5.58
CA ILE A 203 4.44 2.39 -6.47
C ILE A 203 5.34 3.53 -5.98
N VAL A 204 5.41 3.74 -4.67
CA VAL A 204 6.28 4.75 -4.06
C VAL A 204 7.76 4.46 -4.35
N ASP A 205 8.19 3.19 -4.27
CA ASP A 205 9.55 2.78 -4.66
C ASP A 205 9.83 3.11 -6.14
N ARG A 206 8.89 2.82 -7.05
CA ARG A 206 9.05 3.12 -8.48
C ARG A 206 9.11 4.62 -8.76
N ILE A 207 8.30 5.42 -8.06
CA ILE A 207 8.40 6.89 -8.15
C ILE A 207 9.78 7.35 -7.69
N GLY A 208 10.29 6.84 -6.57
CA GLY A 208 11.62 7.19 -6.06
C GLY A 208 12.74 6.87 -7.04
N GLU A 209 12.66 5.72 -7.74
CA GLU A 209 13.61 5.39 -8.82
C GLU A 209 13.58 6.41 -9.96
N GLN A 210 12.38 6.82 -10.39
CA GLN A 210 12.23 7.82 -11.45
C GLN A 210 12.75 9.20 -11.02
N LEU A 211 12.51 9.59 -9.76
CA LEU A 211 13.03 10.86 -9.24
C LEU A 211 14.56 10.87 -9.21
N ARG A 212 15.20 9.79 -8.73
CA ARG A 212 16.66 9.66 -8.77
C ARG A 212 17.20 9.72 -10.21
N ALA A 213 16.51 9.09 -11.15
CA ALA A 213 16.91 9.11 -12.56
C ALA A 213 16.93 10.52 -13.18
N ILE A 214 16.11 11.44 -12.66
CA ILE A 214 16.12 12.87 -13.08
C ILE A 214 16.93 13.77 -12.14
N GLY A 215 17.73 13.18 -11.24
CA GLY A 215 18.63 13.89 -10.34
C GLY A 215 17.94 14.56 -9.13
N ILE A 216 16.78 14.10 -8.74
CA ILE A 216 16.06 14.55 -7.55
C ILE A 216 16.37 13.59 -6.39
N ASP A 217 17.23 14.02 -5.49
CA ASP A 217 17.55 13.46 -4.17
C ASP A 217 18.39 14.53 -3.42
N PRO A 218 18.10 14.82 -2.12
CA PRO A 218 17.23 14.12 -1.18
C PRO A 218 15.74 14.39 -1.37
N PHE A 219 14.92 13.37 -1.09
CA PHE A 219 13.45 13.46 -1.14
C PHE A 219 12.77 12.66 -0.02
N LEU A 220 11.48 12.94 0.20
CA LEU A 220 10.52 12.13 0.95
C LEU A 220 9.24 12.02 0.12
N ILE A 221 8.81 10.79 -0.16
CA ILE A 221 7.54 10.47 -0.82
C ILE A 221 6.62 9.84 0.23
N ASN A 222 5.37 10.30 0.31
CA ASN A 222 4.37 9.78 1.25
C ASN A 222 3.04 9.49 0.54
N ALA A 223 2.66 8.24 0.47
CA ALA A 223 1.36 7.77 -0.02
C ALA A 223 0.52 7.25 1.15
N SER A 224 -0.13 8.17 1.90
CA SER A 224 -1.01 7.82 3.03
C SER A 224 -0.35 6.92 4.08
N GLY A 225 0.87 7.25 4.48
CA GLY A 225 1.61 6.50 5.52
C GLY A 225 2.55 5.42 4.97
N ASN A 226 2.54 5.16 3.66
CA ASN A 226 3.57 4.38 2.99
C ASN A 226 4.57 5.36 2.39
N MET A 227 5.80 5.37 2.90
CA MET A 227 6.79 6.38 2.56
C MET A 227 8.06 5.75 2.02
N LEU A 228 8.70 6.46 1.09
CA LEU A 228 10.08 6.24 0.69
C LEU A 228 10.88 7.49 0.99
N ILE A 229 12.01 7.31 1.61
CA ILE A 229 12.93 8.38 2.02
C ILE A 229 14.24 8.17 1.27
N GLY A 230 14.67 9.18 0.52
CA GLY A 230 15.95 9.21 -0.16
C GLY A 230 17.09 9.62 0.77
N GLU A 231 18.06 10.36 0.26
CA GLU A 231 19.17 10.89 1.05
C GLU A 231 18.66 11.74 2.22
N GLY A 232 19.39 11.68 3.31
CA GLY A 232 19.07 12.46 4.51
C GLY A 232 19.41 13.93 4.35
N ILE A 233 18.73 14.74 5.14
CA ILE A 233 18.98 16.19 5.25
C ILE A 233 19.51 16.53 6.64
N PRO A 234 20.41 17.53 6.77
CA PRO A 234 20.88 18.00 8.07
C PRO A 234 19.75 18.48 8.96
N SER A 235 19.86 18.30 10.26
CA SER A 235 18.94 18.88 11.21
C SER A 235 19.05 20.40 11.22
N LYS A 236 17.93 21.10 11.39
CA LYS A 236 17.91 22.54 11.66
C LYS A 236 18.24 22.86 13.10
N ASP A 237 18.07 21.90 14.01
CA ASP A 237 18.51 22.02 15.38
C ASP A 237 20.03 21.82 15.44
N PRO A 238 20.81 22.85 15.78
CA PRO A 238 22.27 22.77 15.83
C PRO A 238 22.78 21.79 16.92
N THR A 239 21.93 21.38 17.84
CA THR A 239 22.25 20.39 18.87
C THR A 239 21.99 18.94 18.39
N ASP A 240 21.26 18.73 17.28
CA ASP A 240 20.97 17.44 16.70
C ASP A 240 21.87 17.20 15.47
N SER A 241 22.93 16.44 15.64
CA SER A 241 23.89 16.09 14.57
C SER A 241 23.38 15.03 13.58
N ARG A 242 22.19 14.46 13.81
CA ARG A 242 21.64 13.41 12.93
C ARG A 242 21.23 13.97 11.57
N VAL A 243 21.52 13.20 10.54
CA VAL A 243 21.14 13.48 9.15
C VAL A 243 19.95 12.59 8.80
N GLY A 244 18.85 13.17 8.35
CA GLY A 244 17.64 12.42 7.97
C GLY A 244 16.42 13.32 7.91
N TRP A 245 15.36 12.81 7.30
CA TRP A 245 14.06 13.46 7.30
C TRP A 245 13.32 13.22 8.62
N PRO A 246 12.69 14.23 9.21
CA PRO A 246 11.88 14.02 10.40
C PRO A 246 10.59 13.27 10.06
N VAL A 247 10.35 12.17 10.76
CA VAL A 247 9.14 11.34 10.60
C VAL A 247 8.58 11.04 11.98
N SER A 248 7.29 11.22 12.14
CA SER A 248 6.57 10.91 13.39
C SER A 248 5.76 9.64 13.26
N VAL A 249 5.90 8.76 14.23
CA VAL A 249 5.02 7.59 14.41
C VAL A 249 3.88 7.99 15.32
N GLY A 250 2.63 7.84 14.85
CA GLY A 250 1.42 8.16 15.60
C GLY A 250 1.07 7.12 16.66
N ASP A 251 0.28 7.53 17.63
CA ASP A 251 -0.28 6.66 18.66
C ASP A 251 -1.55 5.94 18.16
N LEU A 252 -1.72 4.67 18.49
CA LEU A 252 -2.88 3.85 18.08
C LEU A 252 -4.21 4.42 18.59
N THR A 253 -4.22 5.06 19.75
CA THR A 253 -5.45 5.54 20.39
C THR A 253 -5.74 7.00 20.08
N ASP A 254 -4.71 7.78 19.78
CA ASP A 254 -4.83 9.20 19.46
C ASP A 254 -3.91 9.54 18.28
N PRO A 255 -4.47 9.65 17.05
CA PRO A 255 -3.67 10.00 15.86
C PRO A 255 -2.98 11.36 15.92
N GLN A 256 -3.44 12.25 16.81
CA GLN A 256 -2.83 13.57 17.03
C GLN A 256 -1.61 13.48 17.93
N ARG A 257 -1.48 12.39 18.69
CA ARG A 257 -0.37 12.15 19.60
C ARG A 257 0.81 11.53 18.87
N GLU A 258 1.94 12.18 18.91
CA GLU A 258 3.21 11.61 18.48
C GLU A 258 3.72 10.62 19.53
N LEU A 259 3.90 9.35 19.12
CA LEU A 259 4.47 8.31 19.97
C LEU A 259 5.99 8.32 19.91
N LYS A 260 6.56 8.48 18.71
CA LYS A 260 8.00 8.47 18.47
C LYS A 260 8.34 9.39 17.30
N ARG A 261 9.40 10.19 17.48
CA ARG A 261 9.99 10.99 16.40
C ARG A 261 11.30 10.37 15.94
N LEU A 262 11.42 10.14 14.66
CA LEU A 262 12.56 9.52 14.00
C LEU A 262 13.21 10.53 13.06
N ARG A 263 14.49 10.32 12.76
CA ARG A 263 15.17 10.93 11.62
C ARG A 263 15.68 9.81 10.71
N LEU A 264 15.13 9.75 9.52
CA LEU A 264 15.28 8.62 8.61
C LEU A 264 15.93 9.04 7.31
N SER A 265 16.74 8.15 6.74
CA SER A 265 17.35 8.31 5.42
C SER A 265 17.48 6.96 4.72
N ARG A 266 17.37 6.94 3.39
CA ARG A 266 17.57 5.75 2.53
C ARG A 266 16.75 4.55 2.96
N CYS A 267 15.49 4.76 3.31
CA CYS A 267 14.61 3.69 3.80
C CYS A 267 13.17 3.86 3.33
N GLY A 268 12.41 2.77 3.39
CA GLY A 268 10.97 2.74 3.34
C GLY A 268 10.38 2.66 4.74
N ILE A 269 9.23 3.28 4.96
CA ILE A 269 8.45 3.14 6.19
C ILE A 269 6.98 2.99 5.83
N ALA A 270 6.30 2.07 6.49
CA ALA A 270 4.86 1.89 6.34
C ALA A 270 4.19 1.64 7.68
N THR A 271 2.94 2.07 7.78
CA THR A 271 2.11 1.81 8.95
C THR A 271 0.81 1.15 8.52
N SER A 272 0.59 -0.06 8.98
CA SER A 272 -0.66 -0.81 8.81
C SER A 272 -1.40 -0.91 10.13
N GLY A 273 -2.69 -0.54 10.12
CA GLY A 273 -3.53 -0.58 11.30
C GLY A 273 -4.99 -0.25 10.99
N ASP A 274 -5.86 -0.47 11.96
CA ASP A 274 -7.30 -0.34 11.80
C ASP A 274 -7.88 0.99 12.30
N GLN A 275 -7.03 1.94 12.65
CA GLN A 275 -7.42 3.20 13.29
C GLN A 275 -8.41 4.03 12.45
N PHE A 276 -8.31 3.97 11.11
CA PHE A 276 -9.05 4.85 10.22
C PHE A 276 -10.14 4.18 9.38
N GLN A 277 -10.08 2.86 9.17
CA GLN A 277 -11.03 2.17 8.30
C GLN A 277 -11.56 0.89 8.93
N ARG A 278 -12.81 0.96 9.36
CA ARG A 278 -13.56 -0.19 9.86
C ARG A 278 -14.83 -0.40 9.06
N TYR A 279 -15.10 -1.65 8.71
CA TYR A 279 -16.31 -2.07 8.01
C TYR A 279 -17.23 -2.81 8.96
N ARG A 280 -18.55 -2.78 8.68
CA ARG A 280 -19.50 -3.61 9.36
C ARG A 280 -19.17 -5.08 9.10
N ASP A 281 -19.10 -5.88 10.16
CA ASP A 281 -18.87 -7.32 10.02
C ASP A 281 -20.20 -8.02 9.77
N HIS A 282 -20.26 -8.78 8.68
CA HIS A 282 -21.40 -9.63 8.33
C HIS A 282 -21.12 -11.09 8.69
N ALA A 283 -20.27 -11.35 9.70
CA ALA A 283 -20.05 -12.71 10.20
C ALA A 283 -21.29 -13.24 10.90
N SER A 284 -21.62 -14.50 10.63
CA SER A 284 -22.76 -15.25 11.15
C SER A 284 -23.17 -14.92 12.59
N PRO A 285 -24.47 -14.87 12.88
CA PRO A 285 -24.98 -14.84 14.23
C PRO A 285 -24.77 -16.22 14.89
N SER A 286 -23.57 -16.49 15.40
CA SER A 286 -23.29 -17.74 16.15
C SER A 286 -23.48 -17.62 17.63
N SER A 287 -24.35 -16.73 18.10
CA SER A 287 -24.87 -16.76 19.47
C SER A 287 -26.13 -15.90 19.53
N GLY A 288 -27.24 -16.53 19.93
CA GLY A 288 -28.57 -15.96 19.98
C GLY A 288 -28.79 -14.91 21.08
N THR A 289 -27.97 -13.88 21.11
CA THR A 289 -28.18 -12.66 21.88
C THR A 289 -28.35 -11.51 20.92
N SER A 290 -29.48 -10.85 21.02
CA SER A 290 -29.88 -9.69 20.18
C SER A 290 -29.05 -8.42 20.37
N GLU A 291 -27.85 -8.52 20.92
CA GLU A 291 -26.94 -7.41 21.13
C GLU A 291 -25.86 -7.38 20.02
N SER A 292 -25.91 -6.31 19.27
CA SER A 292 -24.89 -5.78 18.36
C SER A 292 -24.82 -6.34 16.94
N ASN A 293 -25.79 -5.98 16.11
CA ASN A 293 -25.66 -5.97 14.65
C ASN A 293 -24.71 -4.89 14.12
N ASP A 294 -23.93 -4.21 14.98
CA ASP A 294 -23.03 -3.10 14.60
C ASP A 294 -21.54 -3.41 14.93
N ARG A 295 -21.17 -4.68 14.94
CA ARG A 295 -19.77 -5.05 15.11
C ARG A 295 -18.97 -4.61 13.89
N ARG A 296 -17.98 -3.76 14.12
CA ARG A 296 -17.07 -3.27 13.07
C ARG A 296 -15.71 -3.92 13.22
N THR A 297 -15.19 -4.41 12.11
CA THR A 297 -13.84 -4.98 12.00
C THR A 297 -12.97 -4.14 11.07
N SER A 298 -11.66 -4.27 11.18
CA SER A 298 -10.68 -3.59 10.34
C SER A 298 -10.93 -3.84 8.85
N HIS A 299 -10.48 -2.92 8.01
CA HIS A 299 -10.38 -3.14 6.56
C HIS A 299 -9.35 -4.25 6.23
N ILE A 300 -8.34 -4.44 7.09
CA ILE A 300 -7.35 -5.52 6.95
C ILE A 300 -8.05 -6.85 7.23
N VAL A 301 -7.83 -7.81 6.35
CA VAL A 301 -8.37 -9.17 6.47
C VAL A 301 -7.28 -10.11 6.97
N ASP A 302 -7.60 -10.90 7.99
CA ASP A 302 -6.78 -12.05 8.40
C ASP A 302 -6.91 -13.16 7.34
N PRO A 303 -5.83 -13.51 6.62
CA PRO A 303 -5.89 -14.50 5.54
C PRO A 303 -6.31 -15.89 6.02
N LEU A 304 -5.87 -16.32 7.21
CA LEU A 304 -6.18 -17.64 7.75
C LEU A 304 -7.62 -17.72 8.25
N GLN A 305 -8.13 -16.66 8.86
CA GLN A 305 -9.50 -16.60 9.36
C GLN A 305 -10.50 -16.14 8.30
N ARG A 306 -10.01 -15.51 7.21
CA ARG A 306 -10.81 -14.95 6.11
C ARG A 306 -11.89 -13.98 6.61
N ARG A 307 -11.51 -13.13 7.58
CA ARG A 307 -12.36 -12.09 8.18
C ARG A 307 -11.53 -10.88 8.57
N GLY A 308 -12.18 -9.71 8.73
CA GLY A 308 -11.50 -8.49 9.20
C GLY A 308 -10.94 -8.62 10.61
N LEU A 309 -9.84 -7.93 10.89
CA LEU A 309 -9.24 -7.91 12.22
C LEU A 309 -10.22 -7.30 13.23
N GLU A 310 -10.36 -7.92 14.39
CA GLU A 310 -11.32 -7.53 15.42
C GLU A 310 -10.72 -6.56 16.43
N GLN A 311 -9.48 -6.82 16.86
CA GLN A 311 -8.79 -6.01 17.84
C GLN A 311 -8.05 -4.86 17.15
N SER A 312 -7.97 -3.72 17.83
CA SER A 312 -7.16 -2.60 17.33
C SER A 312 -5.69 -2.93 17.46
N SER A 313 -5.01 -2.92 16.33
CA SER A 313 -3.58 -3.12 16.24
C SER A 313 -2.98 -2.19 15.18
N MET A 314 -1.73 -1.81 15.39
CA MET A 314 -0.96 -1.01 14.46
C MET A 314 0.48 -1.49 14.42
N ALA A 315 1.01 -1.70 13.24
CA ALA A 315 2.41 -2.02 13.01
C ALA A 315 3.02 -0.95 12.11
N THR A 316 4.02 -0.26 12.60
CA THR A 316 4.91 0.60 11.81
C THR A 316 6.20 -0.16 11.59
N VAL A 317 6.61 -0.26 10.34
CA VAL A 317 7.80 -1.01 9.92
C VAL A 317 8.69 -0.12 9.07
N ILE A 318 9.99 -0.19 9.30
CA ILE A 318 11.04 0.48 8.53
C ILE A 318 11.91 -0.59 7.89
N THR A 319 12.17 -0.47 6.59
CA THR A 319 13.02 -1.38 5.82
C THR A 319 13.76 -0.60 4.74
N ALA A 320 14.55 -1.27 3.92
CA ALA A 320 15.26 -0.63 2.81
C ALA A 320 14.32 -0.14 1.68
N SER A 321 13.13 -0.75 1.52
CA SER A 321 12.15 -0.39 0.48
C SER A 321 10.77 -0.12 1.08
N ALA A 322 9.98 0.73 0.44
CA ALA A 322 8.62 1.00 0.89
C ALA A 322 7.68 -0.19 0.63
N SER A 323 7.93 -1.00 -0.40
CA SER A 323 7.16 -2.21 -0.68
C SER A 323 7.33 -3.29 0.39
N ASP A 324 8.56 -3.52 0.85
CA ASP A 324 8.82 -4.45 1.95
C ASP A 324 8.19 -3.96 3.25
N ALA A 325 8.30 -2.65 3.53
CA ALA A 325 7.68 -2.06 4.71
C ALA A 325 6.13 -2.23 4.70
N ASP A 326 5.47 -1.99 3.57
CA ASP A 326 4.01 -2.08 3.40
C ASP A 326 3.52 -3.51 3.64
N ALA A 327 4.14 -4.49 2.96
CA ALA A 327 3.79 -5.90 3.10
C ALA A 327 4.03 -6.42 4.54
N LEU A 328 5.18 -6.10 5.10
CA LEU A 328 5.57 -6.56 6.43
C LEU A 328 4.71 -5.92 7.52
N ALA A 329 4.39 -4.62 7.41
CA ALA A 329 3.50 -3.94 8.35
C ALA A 329 2.11 -4.60 8.37
N THR A 330 1.57 -4.95 7.20
CA THR A 330 0.27 -5.63 7.10
C THR A 330 0.33 -7.03 7.71
N ALA A 331 1.35 -7.84 7.41
CA ALA A 331 1.53 -9.17 7.99
C ALA A 331 1.69 -9.11 9.53
N CYS A 332 2.44 -8.14 10.04
CA CYS A 332 2.58 -7.92 11.48
C CYS A 332 1.25 -7.53 12.14
N ALA A 333 0.46 -6.63 11.53
CA ALA A 333 -0.84 -6.23 12.06
C ALA A 333 -1.79 -7.43 12.22
N VAL A 334 -1.76 -8.40 11.29
CA VAL A 334 -2.52 -9.66 11.40
C VAL A 334 -2.14 -10.45 12.64
N HIS A 335 -0.83 -10.60 12.93
CA HIS A 335 -0.37 -11.32 14.14
C HIS A 335 -0.67 -10.58 15.43
N LEU A 336 -0.47 -9.26 15.45
CA LEU A 336 -0.79 -8.42 16.61
C LEU A 336 -2.28 -8.51 16.99
N ASN A 337 -3.17 -8.63 16.01
CA ASN A 337 -4.59 -8.86 16.26
C ASN A 337 -4.87 -10.17 16.99
N ARG A 338 -3.97 -11.16 16.85
CA ARG A 338 -4.06 -12.45 17.57
C ARG A 338 -3.40 -12.41 18.95
N GLY A 339 -2.87 -11.26 19.38
CA GLY A 339 -2.16 -11.09 20.65
C GLY A 339 -0.78 -11.75 20.68
N THR A 340 -0.17 -12.02 19.52
CA THR A 340 1.13 -12.69 19.40
C THR A 340 2.08 -11.89 18.55
N LEU A 341 3.39 -12.01 18.84
CA LEU A 341 4.42 -11.58 17.91
C LEU A 341 4.68 -12.68 16.87
N PRO A 342 4.95 -12.33 15.62
CA PRO A 342 5.17 -13.32 14.58
C PRO A 342 6.44 -14.17 14.83
N SER A 343 6.30 -15.48 14.83
CA SER A 343 7.45 -16.43 14.94
C SER A 343 8.38 -16.35 13.74
N TRP A 344 7.87 -15.94 12.58
CA TRP A 344 8.62 -15.80 11.34
C TRP A 344 9.48 -14.54 11.24
N LEU A 345 9.38 -13.58 12.19
CA LEU A 345 10.18 -12.35 12.18
C LEU A 345 11.69 -12.64 12.11
N ALA A 346 12.19 -13.62 12.85
CA ALA A 346 13.62 -13.98 12.81
C ALA A 346 14.08 -14.39 11.40
N ARG A 347 13.21 -15.00 10.59
CA ARG A 347 13.50 -15.32 9.19
C ARG A 347 13.51 -14.06 8.33
N VAL A 348 12.56 -13.16 8.55
CA VAL A 348 12.52 -11.86 7.85
C VAL A 348 13.76 -11.05 8.18
N GLU A 349 14.20 -11.00 9.44
CA GLU A 349 15.42 -10.30 9.85
C GLU A 349 16.68 -10.85 9.19
N SER A 350 16.73 -12.14 8.86
CA SER A 350 17.84 -12.70 8.10
C SER A 350 17.88 -12.24 6.64
N GLU A 351 16.73 -11.91 6.04
CA GLU A 351 16.63 -11.38 4.68
C GLU A 351 16.66 -9.85 4.65
N LEU A 352 16.16 -9.21 5.69
CA LEU A 352 16.09 -7.76 5.86
C LEU A 352 16.78 -7.36 7.18
N PRO A 353 18.09 -7.44 7.28
CA PRO A 353 18.84 -7.30 8.55
C PRO A 353 18.76 -5.92 9.19
N ARG A 354 18.20 -4.94 8.49
CA ARG A 354 17.97 -3.56 8.97
C ARG A 354 16.50 -3.24 9.17
N ALA A 355 15.62 -4.23 9.31
CA ALA A 355 14.20 -3.97 9.57
C ALA A 355 14.00 -3.48 11.02
N GLU A 356 13.24 -2.40 11.18
CA GLU A 356 12.77 -1.88 12.47
C GLU A 356 11.26 -1.98 12.60
N TYR A 357 10.79 -2.11 13.84
CA TYR A 357 9.39 -2.30 14.12
C TYR A 357 8.93 -1.40 15.28
N VAL A 358 7.72 -0.83 15.14
CA VAL A 358 6.98 -0.22 16.23
C VAL A 358 5.60 -0.85 16.26
N PHE A 359 5.35 -1.72 17.25
CA PHE A 359 4.10 -2.44 17.38
C PHE A 359 3.23 -1.84 18.48
N GLN A 360 1.96 -1.68 18.19
CA GLN A 360 0.95 -1.22 19.12
C GLN A 360 -0.26 -2.15 19.00
N SER A 361 -0.69 -2.70 20.10
CA SER A 361 -1.91 -3.52 20.17
C SER A 361 -2.70 -3.19 21.43
N ARG A 362 -4.00 -3.35 21.35
CA ARG A 362 -4.90 -3.17 22.48
C ARG A 362 -5.41 -4.55 22.90
N SER A 363 -4.83 -5.12 23.95
CA SER A 363 -5.40 -6.27 24.62
C SER A 363 -5.86 -5.85 26.00
N ASP A 364 -7.09 -6.21 26.40
CA ASP A 364 -7.67 -5.99 27.73
C ASP A 364 -7.55 -4.53 28.25
N GLY A 365 -7.61 -3.56 27.36
CA GLY A 365 -7.49 -2.13 27.70
C GLY A 365 -6.06 -1.63 27.83
N ALA A 366 -5.04 -2.48 27.77
CA ALA A 366 -3.64 -2.11 27.79
C ALA A 366 -3.10 -1.90 26.36
N ILE A 367 -2.16 -0.95 26.20
CA ILE A 367 -1.40 -0.78 24.96
C ILE A 367 -0.04 -1.41 25.19
N ALA A 368 0.25 -2.48 24.44
CA ALA A 368 1.59 -3.03 24.40
C ALA A 368 2.40 -2.30 23.33
N TYR A 369 3.59 -1.83 23.71
CA TYR A 369 4.53 -1.18 22.82
C TYR A 369 5.82 -1.98 22.78
N THR A 370 6.26 -2.31 21.60
CA THR A 370 7.58 -2.90 21.36
C THR A 370 8.27 -2.09 20.28
N SER A 371 9.44 -1.53 20.59
CA SER A 371 10.30 -0.89 19.61
C SER A 371 11.60 -1.67 19.55
N ILE A 372 11.96 -2.08 18.38
CA ILE A 372 13.28 -2.64 18.11
C ILE A 372 14.09 -1.50 17.46
N PRO A 373 15.12 -0.95 18.11
CA PRO A 373 15.91 0.12 17.54
C PRO A 373 16.91 -0.41 16.54
N CYS A 374 17.06 0.27 15.41
CA CYS A 374 18.20 0.17 14.50
C CYS A 374 18.72 1.58 14.19
N ASP A 375 19.93 1.67 13.69
CA ASP A 375 20.54 2.92 13.25
C ASP A 375 20.34 3.08 11.73
N TRP A 376 19.41 3.93 11.35
CA TRP A 376 19.16 4.32 9.96
C TRP A 376 19.86 5.63 9.62
#